data_dfde9c628b16d43cb84232c1065867f7
#
_entry.id   dfde9c628b16d43cb84232c1065867f7
#
_cell.length_a   1.000
_cell.length_b   1.000
_cell.length_c   1.000
_cell.angle_alpha   90.00
_cell.angle_beta   90.00
_cell.angle_gamma   90.00
#
_symmetry.space_group_name_H-M   'P 1'
#
loop_
_entity.id
_entity.type
_entity.pdbx_description
1 polymer ?
#
loop_
_entity_poly.entity_id
_entity_poly.type
_entity_poly.pdbx_seq_one_letter_code
_entity_poly.pdbx_strand_id
1 'polypeptide(L)'
;HGLKGITVYRDGSRSGVLVSTTDTKGTVASTHGVDLPAHHTPRPETLEADVLRFNNETEPWLAVVGLLDGKPYEIFTGRANGGFELPKWVNKGWVVKRKDPARGKNIYDLEYADADDHRTTEQGLSRTFNKEFWNYAILISGMLRQGMPLPQVVDVVANLNLYDATLGTWKNGVVRALSRYIPDGTQAMGRKCPECGDADGLYYEEGCLKCRSCGGTKCG
;
A
#
# COMPACT_ATOMS: atom_id res chain seq x y z
N HIS A 1 15.16 -44.99 28.71
CA HIS A 1 14.78 -43.61 28.43
C HIS A 1 16.07 -42.83 28.13
N GLY A 2 16.44 -42.74 26.82
CA GLY A 2 17.66 -42.05 26.40
C GLY A 2 17.41 -40.57 26.16
N LEU A 3 17.81 -39.72 27.09
CA LEU A 3 17.97 -38.28 26.85
C LEU A 3 19.25 -38.06 26.06
N LYS A 4 19.15 -37.44 24.85
CA LYS A 4 20.30 -37.22 23.97
C LYS A 4 21.16 -35.99 24.33
N GLY A 5 20.77 -35.20 25.29
CA GLY A 5 21.52 -34.05 25.77
C GLY A 5 20.67 -33.10 26.58
N ILE A 6 21.27 -32.45 27.57
CA ILE A 6 20.69 -31.33 28.32
C ILE A 6 21.59 -30.13 28.08
N THR A 7 21.00 -29.05 27.61
CA THR A 7 21.68 -27.75 27.46
C THR A 7 21.30 -26.88 28.64
N VAL A 8 22.28 -26.52 29.48
CA VAL A 8 22.07 -25.63 30.60
C VAL A 8 22.64 -24.26 30.23
N TYR A 9 21.84 -23.23 30.34
CA TYR A 9 22.28 -21.85 30.13
C TYR A 9 22.49 -21.18 31.50
N ARG A 10 23.59 -20.48 31.63
CA ARG A 10 23.85 -19.64 32.80
C ARG A 10 23.08 -18.34 32.65
N ASP A 11 22.35 -17.97 33.69
CA ASP A 11 21.61 -16.69 33.71
C ASP A 11 22.57 -15.52 33.45
N GLY A 12 22.19 -14.62 32.53
CA GLY A 12 23.01 -13.48 32.11
C GLY A 12 24.02 -13.75 31.00
N SER A 13 24.11 -14.97 30.44
CA SER A 13 25.11 -15.29 29.40
C SER A 13 24.73 -14.86 27.99
N ARG A 14 23.47 -14.48 27.74
CA ARG A 14 23.00 -13.88 26.48
C ARG A 14 21.87 -12.89 26.76
N SER A 15 21.97 -11.70 26.22
CA SER A 15 20.85 -10.76 26.11
C SER A 15 19.84 -11.30 25.09
N GLY A 16 18.58 -11.54 25.50
CA GLY A 16 17.49 -11.98 24.62
C GLY A 16 16.92 -13.37 24.86
N VAL A 17 17.24 -14.05 25.98
CA VAL A 17 16.57 -15.29 26.35
C VAL A 17 15.25 -14.98 27.05
N LEU A 18 14.17 -15.59 26.59
CA LEU A 18 12.86 -15.50 27.23
C LEU A 18 12.94 -16.11 28.66
N VAL A 19 12.74 -15.29 29.67
CA VAL A 19 12.59 -15.73 31.06
C VAL A 19 11.10 -15.92 31.32
N SER A 20 10.74 -17.14 31.74
CA SER A 20 9.37 -17.42 32.20
C SER A 20 9.16 -16.75 33.54
N THR A 21 8.38 -15.67 33.58
CA THR A 21 8.00 -15.01 34.85
C THR A 21 6.72 -15.65 35.39
N THR A 22 6.89 -16.58 36.31
CA THR A 22 5.87 -16.84 37.31
C THR A 22 6.16 -15.93 38.51
N ASP A 23 5.19 -15.04 38.75
CA ASP A 23 4.98 -14.26 39.99
C ASP A 23 6.11 -13.33 40.49
N THR A 24 5.99 -12.05 40.13
CA THR A 24 6.11 -10.96 41.12
C THR A 24 5.50 -9.67 40.57
N LYS A 25 4.58 -9.05 41.30
CA LYS A 25 4.14 -7.66 41.12
C LYS A 25 5.36 -6.75 41.30
N GLY A 26 6.01 -6.41 40.23
CA GLY A 26 7.07 -5.42 40.18
C GLY A 26 6.91 -4.64 38.88
N THR A 27 6.76 -3.33 39.01
CA THR A 27 6.77 -2.37 37.90
C THR A 27 8.01 -2.59 37.06
N VAL A 28 7.89 -3.29 35.94
CA VAL A 28 9.00 -3.41 34.98
C VAL A 28 9.02 -2.11 34.20
N ALA A 29 10.02 -1.27 34.48
CA ALA A 29 10.37 -0.17 33.60
C ALA A 29 10.73 -0.77 32.25
N SER A 30 9.89 -0.56 31.26
CA SER A 30 10.11 -0.92 29.86
C SER A 30 11.25 -0.05 29.30
N THR A 31 12.47 -0.57 29.41
CA THR A 31 13.62 0.03 28.73
C THR A 31 13.75 -0.58 27.35
N HIS A 32 13.66 0.27 26.36
CA HIS A 32 13.73 0.09 24.89
C HIS A 32 12.40 -0.20 24.17
N GLY A 33 11.34 0.52 24.55
CA GLY A 33 10.33 0.85 23.57
C GLY A 33 10.94 1.88 22.62
N VAL A 34 11.23 1.50 21.37
CA VAL A 34 11.28 2.50 20.31
C VAL A 34 9.89 3.08 20.32
N ASP A 35 9.73 4.31 20.82
CA ASP A 35 8.51 5.09 20.65
C ASP A 35 8.36 5.37 19.15
N LEU A 36 7.85 4.39 18.44
CA LEU A 36 7.30 4.62 17.12
C LEU A 36 6.12 5.56 17.36
N PRO A 37 6.13 6.75 16.76
CA PRO A 37 5.02 7.66 16.91
C PRO A 37 3.75 6.92 16.49
N ALA A 38 2.87 6.68 17.45
CA ALA A 38 1.60 6.00 17.23
C ALA A 38 0.63 6.97 16.49
N HIS A 39 1.00 7.43 15.31
CA HIS A 39 0.13 8.18 14.41
C HIS A 39 -0.69 7.24 13.53
N HIS A 40 -1.22 6.19 14.13
CA HIS A 40 -2.19 5.36 13.45
C HIS A 40 -3.57 5.96 13.66
N THR A 41 -4.00 6.83 12.76
CA THR A 41 -5.41 7.22 12.72
C THR A 41 -6.24 5.98 12.42
N PRO A 42 -7.16 5.58 13.32
CA PRO A 42 -8.01 4.42 13.08
C PRO A 42 -8.74 4.57 11.74
N ARG A 43 -8.76 3.51 10.94
CA ARG A 43 -9.46 3.52 9.66
C ARG A 43 -10.96 3.75 9.88
N PRO A 44 -11.55 4.81 9.31
CA PRO A 44 -13.00 4.98 9.28
C PRO A 44 -13.68 3.80 8.58
N GLU A 45 -14.96 3.55 8.87
CA GLU A 45 -15.74 2.53 8.19
C GLU A 45 -15.80 2.79 6.69
N THR A 46 -15.99 4.05 6.30
CA THR A 46 -16.07 4.51 4.92
C THR A 46 -14.94 5.48 4.62
N LEU A 47 -14.26 5.29 3.50
CA LEU A 47 -13.25 6.20 2.96
C LEU A 47 -13.68 6.64 1.56
N GLU A 48 -13.49 7.91 1.24
CA GLU A 48 -13.54 8.35 -0.16
C GLU A 48 -12.52 7.56 -0.98
N ALA A 49 -12.80 7.34 -2.24
CA ALA A 49 -11.91 6.58 -3.10
C ALA A 49 -11.87 7.11 -4.53
N ASP A 50 -10.67 7.12 -5.09
CA ASP A 50 -10.48 7.29 -6.52
C ASP A 50 -10.31 5.92 -7.19
N VAL A 51 -10.92 5.78 -8.37
CA VAL A 51 -10.83 4.59 -9.21
C VAL A 51 -10.00 4.90 -10.44
N LEU A 52 -8.83 4.26 -10.53
CA LEU A 52 -7.88 4.46 -11.61
C LEU A 52 -7.78 3.18 -12.44
N ARG A 53 -7.69 3.34 -13.75
CA ARG A 53 -7.56 2.23 -14.69
C ARG A 53 -6.18 2.22 -15.31
N PHE A 54 -5.63 1.02 -15.44
CA PHE A 54 -4.36 0.78 -16.12
C PHE A 54 -4.36 -0.60 -16.77
N ASN A 55 -3.39 -0.87 -17.61
CA ASN A 55 -3.18 -2.20 -18.17
C ASN A 55 -2.01 -2.87 -17.46
N ASN A 56 -2.18 -4.15 -17.12
CA ASN A 56 -1.12 -5.04 -16.76
C ASN A 56 -0.95 -6.01 -17.94
N GLU A 57 0.10 -5.81 -18.72
CA GLU A 57 0.24 -6.37 -20.07
C GLU A 57 -0.94 -5.96 -20.97
N THR A 58 -1.73 -6.94 -21.42
CA THR A 58 -2.93 -6.71 -22.25
C THR A 58 -4.22 -6.68 -21.43
N GLU A 59 -4.16 -7.00 -20.14
CA GLU A 59 -5.34 -7.08 -19.29
C GLU A 59 -5.66 -5.73 -18.65
N PRO A 60 -6.95 -5.30 -18.69
CA PRO A 60 -7.39 -4.10 -18.02
C PRO A 60 -7.47 -4.33 -16.51
N TRP A 61 -6.90 -3.41 -15.74
CA TRP A 61 -6.86 -3.43 -14.29
C TRP A 61 -7.41 -2.15 -13.69
N LEU A 62 -7.78 -2.25 -12.42
CA LEU A 62 -8.22 -1.16 -11.57
C LEU A 62 -7.29 -1.02 -10.37
N ALA A 63 -7.04 0.24 -9.99
CA ALA A 63 -6.58 0.60 -8.67
C ALA A 63 -7.65 1.45 -7.99
N VAL A 64 -8.12 1.02 -6.84
CA VAL A 64 -9.02 1.78 -5.98
C VAL A 64 -8.17 2.32 -4.84
N VAL A 65 -7.98 3.64 -4.80
CA VAL A 65 -7.18 4.31 -3.78
C VAL A 65 -8.12 4.95 -2.77
N GLY A 66 -8.17 4.37 -1.56
CA GLY A 66 -8.93 4.94 -0.45
C GLY A 66 -8.19 6.13 0.16
N LEU A 67 -8.90 7.23 0.37
CA LEU A 67 -8.37 8.50 0.81
C LEU A 67 -8.83 8.83 2.23
N LEU A 68 -7.91 9.27 3.07
CA LEU A 68 -8.20 9.89 4.36
C LEU A 68 -7.72 11.34 4.31
N ASP A 69 -8.64 12.29 4.49
CA ASP A 69 -8.35 13.73 4.38
C ASP A 69 -7.66 14.09 3.06
N GLY A 70 -8.12 13.48 1.95
CA GLY A 70 -7.59 13.69 0.61
C GLY A 70 -6.23 13.04 0.32
N LYS A 71 -5.67 12.30 1.27
CA LYS A 71 -4.37 11.61 1.13
C LYS A 71 -4.55 10.11 0.99
N PRO A 72 -3.74 9.42 0.16
CA PRO A 72 -3.76 7.97 0.05
C PRO A 72 -3.58 7.31 1.41
N TYR A 73 -4.54 6.47 1.79
CA TYR A 73 -4.55 5.72 3.03
C TYR A 73 -4.48 4.20 2.79
N GLU A 74 -5.10 3.76 1.72
CA GLU A 74 -5.08 2.35 1.31
C GLU A 74 -5.24 2.23 -0.21
N ILE A 75 -4.82 1.09 -0.75
CA ILE A 75 -4.98 0.78 -2.16
C ILE A 75 -5.48 -0.65 -2.32
N PHE A 76 -6.34 -0.86 -3.31
CA PHE A 76 -6.81 -2.16 -3.76
C PHE A 76 -6.58 -2.26 -5.26
N THR A 77 -6.11 -3.40 -5.73
CA THR A 77 -5.84 -3.59 -7.15
C THR A 77 -6.40 -4.91 -7.62
N GLY A 78 -6.97 -4.93 -8.81
CA GLY A 78 -7.52 -6.12 -9.41
C GLY A 78 -7.86 -5.94 -10.88
N ARG A 79 -8.22 -7.06 -11.54
CA ARG A 79 -8.64 -7.05 -12.93
C ARG A 79 -9.97 -6.33 -13.09
N ALA A 80 -10.10 -5.55 -14.17
CA ALA A 80 -11.31 -4.83 -14.50
C ALA A 80 -12.39 -5.71 -15.16
N ASN A 81 -12.03 -6.94 -15.55
CA ASN A 81 -12.90 -7.96 -16.15
C ASN A 81 -12.67 -9.26 -15.38
N GLY A 82 -13.70 -9.88 -14.90
CA GLY A 82 -13.58 -11.17 -14.18
C GLY A 82 -14.36 -11.19 -12.87
N GLY A 83 -15.58 -10.70 -12.88
CA GLY A 83 -16.49 -10.70 -11.73
C GLY A 83 -16.56 -9.40 -10.96
N PHE A 84 -15.81 -8.38 -11.40
CA PHE A 84 -15.89 -7.01 -10.91
C PHE A 84 -16.08 -6.08 -12.11
N GLU A 85 -17.33 -5.86 -12.46
CA GLU A 85 -17.69 -5.02 -13.60
C GLU A 85 -18.06 -3.61 -13.14
N LEU A 86 -17.10 -2.71 -13.22
CA LEU A 86 -17.31 -1.31 -12.89
C LEU A 86 -17.50 -0.49 -14.18
N PRO A 87 -18.59 0.28 -14.31
CA PRO A 87 -18.79 1.15 -15.46
C PRO A 87 -17.60 2.04 -15.73
N LYS A 88 -17.23 2.23 -17.02
CA LYS A 88 -15.99 2.96 -17.40
C LYS A 88 -15.95 4.41 -16.93
N TRP A 89 -17.09 5.03 -16.72
CA TRP A 89 -17.23 6.41 -16.27
C TRP A 89 -17.00 6.57 -14.75
N VAL A 90 -17.08 5.48 -13.95
CA VAL A 90 -16.85 5.54 -12.52
C VAL A 90 -15.36 5.75 -12.24
N ASN A 91 -15.00 6.92 -11.77
CA ASN A 91 -13.64 7.31 -11.40
C ASN A 91 -13.51 7.70 -9.92
N LYS A 92 -14.63 7.78 -9.20
CA LYS A 92 -14.72 8.08 -7.76
C LYS A 92 -15.76 7.22 -7.09
N GLY A 93 -15.62 7.03 -5.78
CA GLY A 93 -16.55 6.30 -4.96
C GLY A 93 -16.14 6.28 -3.50
N TRP A 94 -16.53 5.24 -2.80
CA TRP A 94 -16.21 5.02 -1.39
C TRP A 94 -15.84 3.57 -1.14
N VAL A 95 -14.76 3.33 -0.40
CA VAL A 95 -14.44 1.99 0.10
C VAL A 95 -15.07 1.82 1.48
N VAL A 96 -16.03 0.92 1.56
CA VAL A 96 -16.76 0.59 2.79
C VAL A 96 -16.20 -0.69 3.38
N LYS A 97 -15.75 -0.62 4.63
CA LYS A 97 -15.29 -1.78 5.40
C LYS A 97 -16.44 -2.35 6.21
N ARG A 98 -16.73 -3.62 6.02
CA ARG A 98 -17.76 -4.36 6.78
C ARG A 98 -17.16 -5.61 7.41
N LYS A 99 -17.86 -6.19 8.37
CA LYS A 99 -17.54 -7.53 8.87
C LYS A 99 -18.39 -8.57 8.15
N ASP A 100 -17.75 -9.62 7.66
CA ASP A 100 -18.46 -10.81 7.15
C ASP A 100 -19.17 -11.48 8.33
N PRO A 101 -20.52 -11.54 8.34
CA PRO A 101 -21.26 -12.09 9.45
C PRO A 101 -20.99 -13.59 9.65
N ALA A 102 -20.63 -14.32 8.61
CA ALA A 102 -20.36 -15.75 8.66
C ALA A 102 -18.95 -16.09 9.15
N ARG A 103 -17.97 -15.22 8.85
CA ARG A 103 -16.54 -15.50 9.07
C ARG A 103 -15.87 -14.56 10.06
N GLY A 104 -16.52 -13.47 10.46
CA GLY A 104 -15.97 -12.44 11.33
C GLY A 104 -14.80 -11.66 10.73
N LYS A 105 -14.46 -11.89 9.44
CA LYS A 105 -13.36 -11.24 8.74
C LYS A 105 -13.82 -9.91 8.12
N ASN A 106 -12.89 -8.97 7.99
CA ASN A 106 -13.17 -7.74 7.27
C ASN A 106 -13.36 -8.01 5.78
N ILE A 107 -14.40 -7.43 5.21
CA ILE A 107 -14.67 -7.35 3.77
C ILE A 107 -14.67 -5.89 3.37
N TYR A 108 -14.36 -5.63 2.12
CA TYR A 108 -14.29 -4.28 1.56
C TYR A 108 -15.14 -4.25 0.30
N ASP A 109 -16.07 -3.31 0.26
CA ASP A 109 -16.96 -3.08 -0.85
C ASP A 109 -16.64 -1.72 -1.47
N LEU A 110 -16.87 -1.57 -2.78
CA LEU A 110 -16.81 -0.27 -3.45
C LEU A 110 -18.23 0.22 -3.68
N GLU A 111 -18.54 1.39 -3.16
CA GLU A 111 -19.77 2.11 -3.45
C GLU A 111 -19.47 3.28 -4.38
N TYR A 112 -20.37 3.55 -5.31
CA TYR A 112 -20.27 4.68 -6.23
C TYR A 112 -21.67 5.23 -6.54
N ALA A 113 -21.73 6.48 -6.99
CA ALA A 113 -22.97 7.04 -7.52
C ALA A 113 -23.17 6.54 -8.96
N ASP A 114 -24.38 6.04 -9.28
CA ASP A 114 -24.74 5.68 -10.64
C ASP A 114 -25.17 6.92 -11.46
N ALA A 115 -25.67 6.71 -12.69
CA ALA A 115 -26.06 7.78 -13.58
C ALA A 115 -27.25 8.62 -13.05
N ASP A 116 -28.05 8.04 -12.14
CA ASP A 116 -29.21 8.68 -11.52
C ASP A 116 -28.89 9.19 -10.09
N ASP A 117 -27.59 9.25 -9.74
CA ASP A 117 -27.07 9.65 -8.43
C ASP A 117 -27.48 8.72 -7.29
N HIS A 118 -27.89 7.49 -7.59
CA HIS A 118 -28.14 6.47 -6.58
C HIS A 118 -26.85 5.75 -6.20
N ARG A 119 -26.76 5.40 -4.92
CA ARG A 119 -25.59 4.69 -4.40
C ARG A 119 -25.65 3.20 -4.74
N THR A 120 -24.76 2.78 -5.62
CA THR A 120 -24.61 1.39 -6.06
C THR A 120 -23.41 0.75 -5.38
N THR A 121 -23.51 -0.51 -4.99
CA THR A 121 -22.48 -1.26 -4.26
C THR A 121 -21.95 -2.41 -5.08
N GLU A 122 -20.63 -2.40 -5.36
CA GLU A 122 -19.89 -3.55 -5.84
C GLU A 122 -19.26 -4.29 -4.66
N GLN A 123 -19.71 -5.53 -4.44
CA GLN A 123 -19.36 -6.28 -3.27
C GLN A 123 -18.06 -7.06 -3.40
N GLY A 124 -17.25 -7.01 -2.33
CA GLY A 124 -16.18 -7.95 -2.12
C GLY A 124 -14.94 -7.74 -2.94
N LEU A 125 -14.34 -6.55 -2.93
CA LEU A 125 -13.02 -6.29 -3.52
C LEU A 125 -12.01 -7.40 -3.18
N SER A 126 -12.03 -7.90 -1.93
CA SER A 126 -11.12 -8.95 -1.46
C SER A 126 -11.42 -10.34 -2.02
N ARG A 127 -12.61 -10.57 -2.56
CA ARG A 127 -13.00 -11.87 -3.13
C ARG A 127 -12.69 -11.97 -4.61
N THR A 128 -12.76 -10.84 -5.29
CA THR A 128 -12.64 -10.74 -6.75
C THR A 128 -11.20 -10.57 -7.19
N PHE A 129 -10.38 -9.96 -6.35
CA PHE A 129 -9.00 -9.64 -6.70
C PHE A 129 -8.07 -10.81 -6.45
N ASN A 130 -7.08 -11.01 -7.34
CA ASN A 130 -6.06 -12.03 -7.21
C ASN A 130 -5.32 -11.90 -5.88
N LYS A 131 -5.15 -13.01 -5.16
CA LYS A 131 -4.57 -13.05 -3.80
C LYS A 131 -3.15 -12.52 -3.72
N GLU A 132 -2.34 -12.73 -4.74
CA GLU A 132 -0.97 -12.26 -4.78
C GLU A 132 -0.93 -10.72 -4.78
N PHE A 133 -1.61 -10.10 -5.73
CA PHE A 133 -1.68 -8.64 -5.82
C PHE A 133 -2.45 -8.02 -4.66
N TRP A 134 -3.40 -8.75 -4.09
CA TRP A 134 -4.05 -8.38 -2.83
C TRP A 134 -3.04 -8.27 -1.68
N ASN A 135 -2.08 -9.21 -1.57
CA ASN A 135 -1.05 -9.16 -0.54
C ASN A 135 -0.11 -7.96 -0.73
N TYR A 136 0.29 -7.64 -1.96
CA TYR A 136 1.06 -6.42 -2.22
C TYR A 136 0.27 -5.17 -1.85
N ALA A 137 -1.01 -5.12 -2.16
CA ALA A 137 -1.87 -4.00 -1.78
C ALA A 137 -1.99 -3.84 -0.25
N ILE A 138 -2.05 -4.94 0.51
CA ILE A 138 -2.00 -4.91 1.99
C ILE A 138 -0.70 -4.28 2.49
N LEU A 139 0.46 -4.68 1.93
CA LEU A 139 1.76 -4.15 2.34
C LEU A 139 1.88 -2.65 2.02
N ILE A 140 1.48 -2.24 0.81
CA ILE A 140 1.46 -0.83 0.40
C ILE A 140 0.53 -0.02 1.32
N SER A 141 -0.67 -0.51 1.56
CA SER A 141 -1.62 0.12 2.48
C SER A 141 -1.07 0.20 3.91
N GLY A 142 -0.28 -0.79 4.34
CA GLY A 142 0.44 -0.76 5.61
C GLY A 142 1.43 0.41 5.69
N MET A 143 2.26 0.60 4.66
CA MET A 143 3.21 1.72 4.58
C MET A 143 2.49 3.07 4.61
N LEU A 144 1.41 3.23 3.84
CA LEU A 144 0.60 4.45 3.80
C LEU A 144 0.01 4.79 5.18
N ARG A 145 -0.57 3.79 5.86
CA ARG A 145 -1.17 3.95 7.20
C ARG A 145 -0.16 4.29 8.29
N GLN A 146 1.07 3.84 8.15
CA GLN A 146 2.17 4.17 9.06
C GLN A 146 2.80 5.55 8.77
N GLY A 147 2.24 6.30 7.83
CA GLY A 147 2.70 7.64 7.52
C GLY A 147 4.02 7.70 6.74
N MET A 148 4.41 6.61 6.08
CA MET A 148 5.56 6.66 5.18
C MET A 148 5.31 7.72 4.09
N PRO A 149 6.26 8.65 3.85
CA PRO A 149 6.12 9.66 2.81
C PRO A 149 5.80 9.03 1.45
N LEU A 150 4.80 9.56 0.76
CA LEU A 150 4.30 8.96 -0.49
C LEU A 150 5.38 8.77 -1.56
N PRO A 151 6.36 9.69 -1.77
CA PRO A 151 7.47 9.43 -2.67
C PRO A 151 8.27 8.18 -2.32
N GLN A 152 8.47 7.90 -1.02
CA GLN A 152 9.17 6.71 -0.56
C GLN A 152 8.35 5.43 -0.80
N VAL A 153 7.03 5.47 -0.58
CA VAL A 153 6.14 4.35 -0.92
C VAL A 153 6.22 4.03 -2.41
N VAL A 154 6.17 5.07 -3.25
CA VAL A 154 6.29 4.94 -4.71
C VAL A 154 7.65 4.35 -5.09
N ASP A 155 8.73 4.77 -4.42
CA ASP A 155 10.06 4.22 -4.65
C ASP A 155 10.16 2.74 -4.28
N VAL A 156 9.62 2.34 -3.14
CA VAL A 156 9.59 0.93 -2.73
C VAL A 156 8.85 0.10 -3.78
N VAL A 157 7.67 0.55 -4.22
CA VAL A 157 6.89 -0.16 -5.24
C VAL A 157 7.63 -0.21 -6.58
N ALA A 158 8.25 0.88 -7.01
CA ALA A 158 9.00 0.95 -8.27
C ALA A 158 10.21 0.00 -8.29
N ASN A 159 10.78 -0.28 -7.14
CA ASN A 159 11.94 -1.15 -6.98
C ASN A 159 11.58 -2.63 -6.73
N LEU A 160 10.28 -2.99 -6.66
CA LEU A 160 9.88 -4.39 -6.55
C LEU A 160 10.41 -5.18 -7.76
N ASN A 161 11.07 -6.29 -7.47
CA ASN A 161 11.58 -7.20 -8.50
C ASN A 161 10.50 -8.24 -8.82
N LEU A 162 9.61 -7.90 -9.72
CA LEU A 162 8.55 -8.80 -10.22
C LEU A 162 9.03 -9.43 -11.52
N TYR A 163 8.48 -10.61 -11.86
CA TYR A 163 8.87 -11.38 -13.05
C TYR A 163 8.71 -10.59 -14.35
N ASP A 164 7.82 -9.63 -14.35
CA ASP A 164 7.53 -8.82 -15.52
C ASP A 164 7.97 -7.37 -15.31
N ALA A 165 8.98 -6.95 -16.07
CA ALA A 165 9.60 -5.63 -15.98
C ALA A 165 9.18 -4.69 -17.13
N THR A 166 8.20 -5.08 -17.96
CA THR A 166 7.78 -4.30 -19.13
C THR A 166 6.91 -3.09 -18.77
N LEU A 167 6.78 -2.16 -19.71
CA LEU A 167 5.79 -1.08 -19.62
C LEU A 167 4.39 -1.68 -19.55
N GLY A 168 3.56 -1.19 -18.64
CA GLY A 168 2.19 -1.70 -18.46
C GLY A 168 2.06 -2.82 -17.45
N THR A 169 3.10 -3.10 -16.67
CA THR A 169 3.02 -4.05 -15.55
C THR A 169 2.17 -3.51 -14.41
N TRP A 170 1.71 -4.42 -13.55
CA TRP A 170 1.00 -4.06 -12.32
C TRP A 170 1.77 -3.02 -11.49
N LYS A 171 3.09 -3.21 -11.33
CA LYS A 171 3.97 -2.29 -10.60
C LYS A 171 3.89 -0.87 -11.13
N ASN A 172 4.03 -0.69 -12.45
CA ASN A 172 3.97 0.61 -13.09
C ASN A 172 2.58 1.25 -12.99
N GLY A 173 1.53 0.43 -13.05
CA GLY A 173 0.15 0.90 -12.82
C GLY A 173 -0.05 1.46 -11.42
N VAL A 174 0.46 0.76 -10.39
CA VAL A 174 0.39 1.22 -8.99
C VAL A 174 1.24 2.47 -8.78
N VAL A 175 2.45 2.52 -9.33
CA VAL A 175 3.32 3.70 -9.28
C VAL A 175 2.60 4.91 -9.85
N ARG A 176 2.00 4.81 -11.05
CA ARG A 176 1.22 5.89 -11.66
C ARG A 176 0.02 6.30 -10.80
N ALA A 177 -0.69 5.32 -10.26
CA ALA A 177 -1.86 5.59 -9.43
C ALA A 177 -1.49 6.41 -8.17
N LEU A 178 -0.41 6.05 -7.49
CA LEU A 178 0.03 6.72 -6.27
C LEU A 178 0.76 8.04 -6.55
N SER A 179 1.54 8.13 -7.61
CA SER A 179 2.30 9.34 -7.95
C SER A 179 1.42 10.56 -8.20
N ARG A 180 0.16 10.36 -8.60
CA ARG A 180 -0.82 11.45 -8.81
C ARG A 180 -1.11 12.28 -7.55
N TYR A 181 -0.84 11.73 -6.38
CA TYR A 181 -1.04 12.41 -5.10
C TYR A 181 0.23 13.05 -4.54
N ILE A 182 1.35 12.93 -5.26
CA ILE A 182 2.58 13.63 -4.90
C ILE A 182 2.48 15.05 -5.41
N PRO A 183 2.63 16.07 -4.54
CA PRO A 183 2.57 17.46 -4.97
C PRO A 183 3.61 17.77 -6.06
N ASP A 184 3.20 18.58 -7.03
CA ASP A 184 4.07 19.05 -8.09
C ASP A 184 5.29 19.80 -7.50
N GLY A 185 6.46 19.60 -8.11
CA GLY A 185 7.72 20.17 -7.66
C GLY A 185 8.40 19.37 -6.53
N THR A 186 7.79 18.31 -6.02
CA THR A 186 8.42 17.42 -5.03
C THR A 186 9.65 16.76 -5.66
N GLN A 187 10.83 16.92 -5.06
CA GLN A 187 12.05 16.32 -5.53
C GLN A 187 12.04 14.79 -5.33
N ALA A 188 12.45 14.04 -6.35
CA ALA A 188 12.64 12.59 -6.27
C ALA A 188 14.03 12.28 -5.72
N MET A 189 14.15 12.28 -4.39
CA MET A 189 15.44 12.07 -3.71
C MET A 189 16.02 10.68 -3.99
N GLY A 190 17.34 10.62 -4.17
CA GLY A 190 18.07 9.36 -4.36
C GLY A 190 17.94 8.73 -5.76
N ARG A 191 17.28 9.40 -6.70
CA ARG A 191 17.14 8.96 -8.09
C ARG A 191 17.94 9.84 -9.03
N LYS A 192 18.66 9.20 -9.95
CA LYS A 192 19.35 9.91 -11.06
C LYS A 192 18.49 9.91 -12.30
N CYS A 193 18.56 10.99 -13.06
CA CYS A 193 17.93 11.04 -14.37
C CYS A 193 18.52 9.94 -15.28
N PRO A 194 17.69 9.07 -15.87
CA PRO A 194 18.20 8.01 -16.74
C PRO A 194 18.78 8.53 -18.06
N GLU A 195 18.42 9.76 -18.46
CA GLU A 195 18.86 10.35 -19.74
C GLU A 195 20.15 11.13 -19.59
N CYS A 196 20.26 12.00 -18.57
CA CYS A 196 21.43 12.88 -18.42
C CYS A 196 22.30 12.57 -17.20
N GLY A 197 21.86 11.64 -16.31
CA GLY A 197 22.61 11.25 -15.12
C GLY A 197 22.54 12.24 -13.95
N ASP A 198 21.83 13.37 -14.09
CA ASP A 198 21.68 14.35 -13.03
C ASP A 198 21.04 13.71 -11.78
N ALA A 199 21.69 13.87 -10.63
CA ALA A 199 21.30 13.24 -9.38
C ALA A 199 20.19 14.01 -8.64
N ASP A 200 20.05 15.32 -8.91
CA ASP A 200 19.17 16.21 -8.17
C ASP A 200 18.10 16.86 -9.05
N GLY A 201 18.14 16.60 -10.36
CA GLY A 201 17.27 17.23 -11.34
C GLY A 201 15.86 16.66 -11.42
N LEU A 202 15.60 15.48 -10.84
CA LEU A 202 14.30 14.81 -10.94
C LEU A 202 13.30 15.37 -9.93
N TYR A 203 12.10 15.68 -10.41
CA TYR A 203 10.96 16.13 -9.61
C TYR A 203 9.64 15.57 -10.16
N TYR A 204 8.64 15.54 -9.32
CA TYR A 204 7.28 15.13 -9.70
C TYR A 204 6.53 16.31 -10.31
N GLU A 205 5.82 16.08 -11.41
CA GLU A 205 4.89 16.99 -12.03
C GLU A 205 3.77 16.19 -12.70
N GLU A 206 2.53 16.47 -12.36
CA GLU A 206 1.34 15.74 -12.82
C GLU A 206 1.43 14.21 -12.63
N GLY A 207 2.08 13.77 -11.56
CA GLY A 207 2.31 12.36 -11.26
C GLY A 207 3.42 11.69 -12.08
N CYS A 208 4.15 12.44 -12.91
CA CYS A 208 5.30 11.97 -13.69
C CYS A 208 6.60 12.53 -13.11
N LEU A 209 7.71 11.80 -13.34
CA LEU A 209 9.04 12.32 -13.05
C LEU A 209 9.53 13.13 -14.24
N LYS A 210 9.94 14.37 -13.99
CA LYS A 210 10.57 15.26 -14.98
C LYS A 210 11.96 15.64 -14.53
N CYS A 211 12.87 15.83 -15.47
CA CYS A 211 14.23 16.30 -15.20
C CYS A 211 14.37 17.78 -15.56
N ARG A 212 14.81 18.58 -14.60
CA ARG A 212 15.05 20.03 -14.84
C ARG A 212 16.23 20.28 -15.79
N SER A 213 17.21 19.39 -15.81
CA SER A 213 18.46 19.57 -16.57
C SER A 213 18.31 19.23 -18.05
N CYS A 214 17.58 18.14 -18.39
CA CYS A 214 17.43 17.72 -19.79
C CYS A 214 15.99 17.76 -20.31
N GLY A 215 15.00 18.01 -19.45
CA GLY A 215 13.59 18.00 -19.82
C GLY A 215 12.99 16.59 -19.99
N GLY A 216 13.78 15.53 -19.80
CA GLY A 216 13.33 14.15 -19.90
C GLY A 216 12.17 13.88 -18.94
N THR A 217 11.17 13.12 -19.40
CA THR A 217 9.95 12.80 -18.65
C THR A 217 9.74 11.30 -18.58
N LYS A 218 9.46 10.77 -17.37
CA LYS A 218 9.10 9.38 -17.16
C LYS A 218 7.81 9.30 -16.33
N CYS A 219 6.74 8.79 -16.94
CA CYS A 219 5.52 8.42 -16.26
C CYS A 219 5.55 6.91 -15.98
N GLY A 220 5.33 6.51 -14.73
CA GLY A 220 5.47 5.16 -14.22
C GLY A 220 4.73 4.07 -14.97
#